data_5071be7647c5db306eb40fc7be8e0098
#
_entry.id   5071be7647c5db306eb40fc7be8e0098
#
_cell.length_a   1.000
_cell.length_b   1.000
_cell.length_c   1.000
_cell.angle_alpha   90.00
_cell.angle_beta   90.00
_cell.angle_gamma   90.00
#
_symmetry.space_group_name_H-M   'P 1'
#
loop_
_entity.id
_entity.type
_entity.pdbx_description
1 polymer ?
#
loop_
_entity_poly.entity_id
_entity_poly.type
_entity_poly.pdbx_seq_one_letter_code
_entity_poly.pdbx_strand_id
1 'polypeptide(L)'
;MTLGPVARDADTAAFFDATASGQFLLRHCPACDAISAPQSAQCERCAATGLDWRPASGDATLVSWTVSHGKPGTDPVILCIAELAEGPWWWARLEAAEPEALSVGAPLRIAYRHPAPDSEVVPVFVPDGAAAATG
;
A
#
# COMPACT_ATOMS: atom_id res chain seq x y z
N MET A 1 1.25 12.93 -14.08
CA MET A 1 0.68 13.08 -12.73
C MET A 1 1.73 12.72 -11.70
N THR A 2 1.98 13.56 -10.75
CA THR A 2 2.94 13.31 -9.68
C THR A 2 2.18 13.11 -8.36
N LEU A 3 2.80 12.39 -7.44
CA LEU A 3 2.26 12.30 -6.09
C LEU A 3 2.42 13.68 -5.42
N GLY A 4 1.32 14.20 -4.89
CA GLY A 4 1.39 15.38 -4.04
C GLY A 4 1.92 15.05 -2.66
N PRO A 5 2.25 16.05 -1.85
CA PRO A 5 2.64 15.81 -0.48
C PRO A 5 1.49 15.21 0.33
N VAL A 6 1.83 14.27 1.22
CA VAL A 6 0.87 13.60 2.09
C VAL A 6 1.21 13.98 3.52
N ALA A 7 0.20 14.38 4.29
CA ALA A 7 0.38 14.80 5.68
C ALA A 7 -0.35 13.84 6.61
N ARG A 8 0.23 13.64 7.79
CA ARG A 8 -0.39 12.80 8.82
C ARG A 8 -1.40 13.58 9.66
N ASP A 9 -2.28 12.84 10.30
CA ASP A 9 -3.09 13.34 11.39
C ASP A 9 -2.93 12.42 12.62
N ALA A 10 -3.72 12.65 13.67
CA ALA A 10 -3.60 11.85 14.88
C ALA A 10 -3.91 10.37 14.64
N ASP A 11 -4.84 10.07 13.72
CA ASP A 11 -5.25 8.69 13.44
C ASP A 11 -4.23 7.93 12.57
N THR A 12 -3.43 8.65 11.78
CA THR A 12 -2.49 8.04 10.83
C THR A 12 -1.03 8.12 11.30
N ALA A 13 -0.75 8.77 12.43
CA ALA A 13 0.62 8.99 12.88
C ALA A 13 1.42 7.70 13.02
N ALA A 14 0.86 6.68 13.66
CA ALA A 14 1.55 5.41 13.85
C ALA A 14 1.85 4.71 12.52
N PHE A 15 0.91 4.79 11.59
CA PHE A 15 1.08 4.22 10.25
C PHE A 15 2.26 4.88 9.53
N PHE A 16 2.32 6.20 9.53
CA PHE A 16 3.38 6.93 8.83
C PHE A 16 4.73 6.84 9.55
N ASP A 17 4.74 6.71 10.87
CA ASP A 17 5.98 6.42 11.59
C ASP A 17 6.57 5.09 11.11
N ALA A 18 5.72 4.10 10.88
CA ALA A 18 6.15 2.81 10.39
C ALA A 18 6.63 2.88 8.93
N THR A 19 5.91 3.58 8.04
CA THR A 19 6.34 3.68 6.64
C THR A 19 7.68 4.39 6.52
N ALA A 20 7.95 5.36 7.37
CA ALA A 20 9.24 6.04 7.40
C ALA A 20 10.39 5.07 7.74
N SER A 21 10.09 3.97 8.41
CA SER A 21 11.05 2.92 8.74
C SER A 21 10.97 1.72 7.78
N GLY A 22 10.19 1.82 6.71
CA GLY A 22 10.05 0.75 5.74
C GLY A 22 9.13 -0.37 6.19
N GLN A 23 8.13 -0.08 7.02
CA GLN A 23 7.13 -1.04 7.48
C GLN A 23 5.73 -0.61 7.12
N PHE A 24 4.89 -1.58 6.75
CA PHE A 24 3.47 -1.38 6.50
C PHE A 24 2.70 -2.02 7.65
N LEU A 25 1.98 -1.22 8.43
CA LEU A 25 1.24 -1.73 9.59
C LEU A 25 -0.21 -2.02 9.24
N LEU A 26 -0.69 -3.15 9.71
CA LEU A 26 -2.09 -3.56 9.64
C LEU A 26 -2.68 -3.54 11.04
N ARG A 27 -4.01 -3.61 11.11
CA ARG A 27 -4.73 -3.68 12.39
C ARG A 27 -4.97 -5.15 12.74
N HIS A 28 -4.69 -5.50 13.97
CA HIS A 28 -4.91 -6.85 14.49
C HIS A 28 -5.93 -6.80 15.62
N CYS A 29 -6.90 -7.71 15.58
CA CYS A 29 -7.92 -7.80 16.61
C CYS A 29 -7.49 -8.82 17.68
N PRO A 30 -7.24 -8.38 18.92
CA PRO A 30 -6.87 -9.34 19.97
C PRO A 30 -8.02 -10.24 20.40
N ALA A 31 -9.27 -9.87 20.06
CA ALA A 31 -10.44 -10.66 20.43
C ALA A 31 -10.66 -11.87 19.50
N CYS A 32 -10.43 -11.71 18.19
CA CYS A 32 -10.70 -12.79 17.23
C CYS A 32 -9.53 -13.09 16.29
N ASP A 33 -8.39 -12.42 16.46
CA ASP A 33 -7.17 -12.58 15.66
C ASP A 33 -7.32 -12.14 14.20
N ALA A 34 -8.40 -11.51 13.81
CA ALA A 34 -8.57 -11.04 12.44
C ALA A 34 -7.64 -9.86 12.14
N ILE A 35 -7.21 -9.79 10.87
CA ILE A 35 -6.41 -8.68 10.37
C ILE A 35 -7.30 -7.78 9.53
N SER A 36 -7.25 -6.49 9.81
CA SER A 36 -8.01 -5.48 9.09
C SER A 36 -7.07 -4.45 8.47
N ALA A 37 -7.61 -3.67 7.55
CA ALA A 37 -6.84 -2.63 6.88
C ALA A 37 -6.39 -1.54 7.86
N PRO A 38 -5.34 -0.77 7.53
CA PRO A 38 -4.79 0.24 8.44
C PRO A 38 -5.79 1.30 8.91
N GLN A 39 -6.76 1.66 8.08
CA GLN A 39 -7.75 2.69 8.41
C GLN A 39 -8.87 2.19 9.31
N SER A 40 -8.94 0.90 9.59
CA SER A 40 -10.04 0.33 10.38
C SER A 40 -9.95 0.77 11.83
N ALA A 41 -11.03 1.38 12.34
CA ALA A 41 -11.13 1.77 13.75
C ALA A 41 -11.66 0.62 14.62
N GLN A 42 -12.33 -0.33 13.99
CA GLN A 42 -12.85 -1.52 14.65
C GLN A 42 -12.64 -2.74 13.75
N CYS A 43 -12.65 -3.91 14.36
CA CYS A 43 -12.43 -5.16 13.62
C CYS A 43 -13.50 -5.33 12.55
N GLU A 44 -13.07 -5.61 11.33
CA GLU A 44 -13.98 -5.83 10.21
C GLU A 44 -14.75 -7.14 10.33
N ARG A 45 -14.30 -8.04 11.21
CA ARG A 45 -14.93 -9.33 11.40
C ARG A 45 -15.85 -9.39 12.62
N CYS A 46 -15.42 -8.87 13.78
CA CYS A 46 -16.20 -8.98 15.01
C CYS A 46 -16.60 -7.64 15.61
N ALA A 47 -16.23 -6.52 14.96
CA ALA A 47 -16.53 -5.16 15.38
C ALA A 47 -15.93 -4.74 16.73
N ALA A 48 -14.99 -5.52 17.28
CA ALA A 48 -14.30 -5.12 18.51
C ALA A 48 -13.45 -3.89 18.27
N THR A 49 -13.33 -3.04 19.29
CA THR A 49 -12.41 -1.89 19.29
C THR A 49 -11.11 -2.29 20.01
N GLY A 50 -10.17 -1.36 20.12
CA GLY A 50 -8.91 -1.66 20.79
C GLY A 50 -7.98 -2.52 19.96
N LEU A 51 -7.99 -2.32 18.64
CA LEU A 51 -7.10 -3.04 17.73
C LEU A 51 -5.65 -2.64 17.96
N ASP A 52 -4.74 -3.61 17.86
CA ASP A 52 -3.31 -3.32 17.88
C ASP A 52 -2.75 -3.26 16.45
N TRP A 53 -1.48 -2.89 16.34
CA TRP A 53 -0.78 -2.79 15.06
C TRP A 53 0.10 -4.01 14.85
N ARG A 54 0.10 -4.53 13.62
CA ARG A 54 0.96 -5.64 13.24
C ARG A 54 1.65 -5.33 11.91
N PRO A 55 2.95 -5.59 11.79
CA PRO A 55 3.62 -5.37 10.50
C PRO A 55 3.19 -6.41 9.48
N ALA A 56 2.95 -5.95 8.25
CA ALA A 56 2.69 -6.83 7.12
C ALA A 56 4.00 -7.37 6.55
N SER A 57 3.91 -8.51 5.85
CA SER A 57 5.06 -9.09 5.18
C SER A 57 5.58 -8.23 4.03
N GLY A 58 4.69 -7.46 3.43
CA GLY A 58 5.00 -6.67 2.24
C GLY A 58 4.64 -7.38 0.94
N ASP A 59 4.24 -8.63 0.99
CA ASP A 59 3.83 -9.38 -0.19
C ASP A 59 2.35 -9.16 -0.50
N ALA A 60 2.02 -9.10 -1.78
CA ALA A 60 0.66 -8.85 -2.24
C ALA A 60 0.45 -9.47 -3.62
N THR A 61 -0.81 -9.54 -4.04
CA THR A 61 -1.18 -9.98 -5.38
C THR A 61 -2.10 -8.96 -6.01
N LEU A 62 -1.94 -8.76 -7.33
CA LEU A 62 -2.70 -7.77 -8.07
C LEU A 62 -4.15 -8.24 -8.25
N VAL A 63 -5.10 -7.39 -7.85
CA VAL A 63 -6.54 -7.67 -8.00
C VAL A 63 -7.09 -6.93 -9.21
N SER A 64 -6.78 -5.64 -9.32
CA SER A 64 -7.34 -4.77 -10.36
C SER A 64 -6.43 -3.57 -10.53
N TRP A 65 -6.49 -2.93 -11.69
CA TRP A 65 -5.71 -1.72 -11.94
C TRP A 65 -6.41 -0.83 -12.96
N THR A 66 -5.99 0.43 -12.96
CA THR A 66 -6.37 1.40 -13.98
C THR A 66 -5.14 2.22 -14.36
N VAL A 67 -5.12 2.70 -15.58
CA VAL A 67 -4.04 3.55 -16.06
C VAL A 67 -4.59 4.96 -16.21
N SER A 68 -3.98 5.91 -15.50
CA SER A 68 -4.36 7.31 -15.55
C SER A 68 -3.39 8.04 -16.47
N HIS A 69 -3.93 8.64 -17.53
CA HIS A 69 -3.14 9.45 -18.47
C HIS A 69 -3.28 10.92 -18.09
N GLY A 70 -2.16 11.52 -17.73
CA GLY A 70 -2.13 12.94 -17.39
C GLY A 70 -1.99 13.82 -18.62
N LYS A 71 -1.31 14.96 -18.45
CA LYS A 71 -1.05 15.89 -19.55
C LYS A 71 -0.19 15.22 -20.63
N PRO A 72 -0.35 15.65 -21.90
CA PRO A 72 0.51 15.15 -22.97
C PRO A 72 1.99 15.31 -22.63
N GLY A 73 2.79 14.30 -22.91
CA GLY A 73 4.22 14.31 -22.64
C GLY A 73 4.60 13.82 -21.25
N THR A 74 3.64 13.45 -20.39
CA THR A 74 3.91 12.84 -19.10
C THR A 74 3.66 11.34 -19.15
N ASP A 75 4.39 10.59 -18.35
CA ASP A 75 4.20 9.15 -18.27
C ASP A 75 2.85 8.83 -17.59
N PRO A 76 2.16 7.78 -18.02
CA PRO A 76 0.94 7.35 -17.35
C PRO A 76 1.24 6.82 -15.96
N VAL A 77 0.25 6.95 -15.07
CA VAL A 77 0.32 6.44 -13.71
C VAL A 77 -0.61 5.26 -13.59
N ILE A 78 -0.11 4.15 -13.04
CA ILE A 78 -0.93 2.97 -12.78
C ILE A 78 -1.37 3.03 -11.32
N LEU A 79 -2.67 2.95 -11.10
CA LEU A 79 -3.26 2.83 -9.77
C LEU A 79 -3.83 1.42 -9.66
N CYS A 80 -3.58 0.76 -8.56
CA CYS A 80 -4.01 -0.62 -8.42
C CYS A 80 -4.65 -0.90 -7.06
N ILE A 81 -5.38 -1.99 -7.03
CA ILE A 81 -5.84 -2.66 -5.82
C ILE A 81 -5.07 -3.96 -5.73
N ALA A 82 -4.45 -4.21 -4.60
CA ALA A 82 -3.76 -5.46 -4.36
C ALA A 82 -4.27 -6.10 -3.07
N GLU A 83 -4.32 -7.41 -3.05
CA GLU A 83 -4.63 -8.18 -1.86
C GLU A 83 -3.32 -8.47 -1.14
N LEU A 84 -3.22 -8.00 0.10
CA LEU A 84 -2.06 -8.25 0.93
C LEU A 84 -2.05 -9.72 1.37
N ALA A 85 -0.85 -10.25 1.62
CA ALA A 85 -0.71 -11.64 2.04
C ALA A 85 -1.54 -11.96 3.28
N GLU A 86 -1.79 -10.96 4.13
CA GLU A 86 -2.58 -11.08 5.35
C GLU A 86 -4.09 -10.99 5.12
N GLY A 87 -4.53 -10.68 3.91
CA GLY A 87 -5.93 -10.67 3.49
C GLY A 87 -6.54 -9.31 3.11
N PRO A 88 -6.25 -8.21 3.80
CA PRO A 88 -6.85 -6.92 3.44
C PRO A 88 -6.42 -6.45 2.05
N TRP A 89 -7.29 -5.67 1.42
CA TRP A 89 -6.99 -5.02 0.15
C TRP A 89 -6.45 -3.62 0.41
N TRP A 90 -5.51 -3.20 -0.43
CA TRP A 90 -4.92 -1.87 -0.33
C TRP A 90 -4.84 -1.24 -1.71
N TRP A 91 -5.09 0.06 -1.76
CA TRP A 91 -5.07 0.83 -2.99
C TRP A 91 -3.81 1.68 -2.99
N ALA A 92 -3.04 1.59 -4.05
CA ALA A 92 -1.83 2.38 -4.17
C ALA A 92 -1.38 2.47 -5.63
N ARG A 93 -0.40 3.34 -5.83
CA ARG A 93 0.26 3.45 -7.11
C ARG A 93 1.12 2.19 -7.35
N LEU A 94 1.11 1.72 -8.59
CA LEU A 94 1.97 0.61 -9.03
C LEU A 94 3.09 1.19 -9.89
N GLU A 95 4.32 1.01 -9.47
CA GLU A 95 5.51 1.53 -10.13
C GLU A 95 6.33 0.39 -10.72
N ALA A 96 7.28 0.75 -11.60
CA ALA A 96 8.20 -0.21 -12.21
C ALA A 96 7.50 -1.32 -13.00
N ALA A 97 6.33 -1.02 -13.58
CA ALA A 97 5.54 -1.99 -14.32
C ALA A 97 5.08 -1.43 -15.66
N GLU A 98 4.97 -2.31 -16.64
CA GLU A 98 4.38 -1.97 -17.93
C GLU A 98 2.90 -2.37 -17.90
N PRO A 99 1.96 -1.45 -18.25
CA PRO A 99 0.54 -1.75 -18.17
C PRO A 99 0.14 -3.01 -18.96
N GLU A 100 0.78 -3.25 -20.11
CA GLU A 100 0.45 -4.38 -20.98
C GLU A 100 0.90 -5.72 -20.41
N ALA A 101 1.81 -5.71 -19.43
CA ALA A 101 2.35 -6.92 -18.83
C ALA A 101 1.58 -7.35 -17.57
N LEU A 102 0.59 -6.57 -17.16
CA LEU A 102 -0.13 -6.84 -15.91
C LEU A 102 -1.19 -7.92 -16.10
N SER A 103 -1.36 -8.74 -15.06
CA SER A 103 -2.41 -9.75 -15.03
C SER A 103 -2.92 -9.90 -13.59
N VAL A 104 -4.18 -10.29 -13.46
CA VAL A 104 -4.77 -10.58 -12.15
C VAL A 104 -3.98 -11.72 -11.50
N GLY A 105 -3.65 -11.56 -10.23
CA GLY A 105 -2.86 -12.54 -9.49
C GLY A 105 -1.36 -12.34 -9.59
N ALA A 106 -0.90 -11.33 -10.33
CA ALA A 106 0.53 -11.06 -10.44
C ALA A 106 1.12 -10.76 -9.06
N PRO A 107 2.30 -11.32 -8.73
CA PRO A 107 2.91 -11.06 -7.43
C PRO A 107 3.48 -9.64 -7.36
N LEU A 108 3.21 -8.98 -6.25
CA LEU A 108 3.66 -7.62 -5.99
C LEU A 108 4.33 -7.56 -4.63
N ARG A 109 5.08 -6.47 -4.42
CA ARG A 109 5.67 -6.12 -3.12
C ARG A 109 5.39 -4.67 -2.80
N ILE A 110 5.32 -4.36 -1.50
CA ILE A 110 5.22 -2.98 -1.04
C ILE A 110 6.61 -2.36 -1.06
N ALA A 111 6.70 -1.18 -1.65
CA ALA A 111 7.88 -0.32 -1.57
C ALA A 111 7.46 1.02 -0.99
N TYR A 112 8.43 1.88 -0.66
CA TYR A 112 8.15 3.12 0.04
C TYR A 112 8.76 4.28 -0.73
N ARG A 113 8.02 5.39 -0.82
CA ARG A 113 8.44 6.58 -1.54
C ARG A 113 8.22 7.82 -0.69
N HIS A 114 9.12 8.76 -0.84
CA HIS A 114 9.05 10.06 -0.18
C HIS A 114 8.86 11.12 -1.28
N PRO A 115 7.59 11.44 -1.63
CA PRO A 115 7.34 12.22 -2.85
C PRO A 115 7.79 13.68 -2.77
N ALA A 116 7.93 14.24 -1.55
CA ALA A 116 8.36 15.61 -1.35
C ALA A 116 8.97 15.75 0.04
N PRO A 117 9.85 16.75 0.29
CA PRO A 117 10.47 16.92 1.60
C PRO A 117 9.47 17.12 2.75
N ASP A 118 8.30 17.71 2.47
CA ASP A 118 7.27 17.97 3.46
C ASP A 118 6.21 16.86 3.52
N SER A 119 6.40 15.77 2.79
CA SER A 119 5.45 14.67 2.73
C SER A 119 5.83 13.55 3.70
N GLU A 120 4.83 12.77 4.10
CA GLU A 120 5.07 11.48 4.73
C GLU A 120 5.61 10.48 3.71
N VAL A 121 6.24 9.42 4.19
CA VAL A 121 6.64 8.30 3.34
C VAL A 121 5.39 7.48 3.03
N VAL A 122 5.14 7.23 1.75
CA VAL A 122 3.93 6.54 1.32
C VAL A 122 4.27 5.16 0.74
N PRO A 123 3.41 4.15 0.95
CA PRO A 123 3.60 2.85 0.33
C PRO A 123 3.14 2.88 -1.12
N VAL A 124 3.88 2.17 -1.95
CA VAL A 124 3.51 1.90 -3.35
C VAL A 124 3.70 0.40 -3.59
N PHE A 125 3.16 -0.11 -4.69
CA PHE A 125 3.43 -1.48 -5.10
C PHE A 125 4.44 -1.49 -6.23
N VAL A 126 5.25 -2.54 -6.27
CA VAL A 126 6.16 -2.84 -7.38
C VAL A 126 6.03 -4.33 -7.70
N PRO A 127 6.26 -4.74 -8.96
CA PRO A 127 6.25 -6.16 -9.27
C PRO A 127 7.33 -6.90 -8.47
N ASP A 128 6.96 -8.05 -7.91
CA ASP A 128 7.91 -8.89 -7.21
C ASP A 128 8.91 -9.45 -8.23
N GLY A 129 10.18 -9.47 -7.84
CA GLY A 129 11.25 -9.86 -8.77
C GLY A 129 11.81 -8.67 -9.53
N ALA A 130 10.97 -7.81 -10.12
CA ALA A 130 11.45 -6.62 -10.81
C ALA A 130 12.11 -5.63 -9.84
N ALA A 131 11.52 -5.48 -8.65
CA ALA A 131 12.10 -4.64 -7.62
C ALA A 131 13.46 -5.15 -7.16
N ALA A 132 13.63 -6.47 -7.09
CA ALA A 132 14.90 -7.06 -6.73
C ALA A 132 15.98 -6.82 -7.81
N ALA A 133 15.57 -6.76 -9.07
CA ALA A 133 16.50 -6.52 -10.17
C ALA A 133 16.97 -5.06 -10.22
N THR A 134 16.18 -4.15 -9.74
CA THR A 134 16.53 -2.72 -9.77
C THR A 134 17.17 -2.24 -8.48
N GLY A 135 17.18 -3.05 -7.48
CA GLY A 135 17.83 -2.77 -6.20
C GLY A 135 17.08 -1.84 -5.31
#